data_fd1349769ae16a6ad046e7ee9c6a9e1d
#
_entry.id   fd1349769ae16a6ad046e7ee9c6a9e1d
#
_cell.length_a   1.000
_cell.length_b   1.000
_cell.length_c   1.000
_cell.angle_alpha   90.00
_cell.angle_beta   90.00
_cell.angle_gamma   90.00
#
_symmetry.space_group_name_H-M   'P 1'
#
loop_
_entity.id
_entity.type
_entity.pdbx_description
1 polymer ?
#
loop_
_entity_poly.entity_id
_entity_poly.type
_entity_poly.pdbx_seq_one_letter_code
_entity_poly.pdbx_strand_id
1 'polypeptide(L)'
;MVTSSWVTVQPSGGAYDVAYDIWFNRMQVTSGAPDGGELMIWLAHRGGSQIAPAGAPVARVTIGGYGYTVWLWSGDPGSGPAHNRIAYVMNRAASSVDALDLSAVAIDAARRGYLAGSSYLLNVEAGFEIWQGGRGLETRSFALSVGR
;
A
#
# COMPACT_ATOMS: atom_id res chain seq x y z
N MET A 1 0.01 17.05 -0.96
CA MET A 1 1.05 16.01 -0.73
C MET A 1 0.72 15.27 0.56
N VAL A 2 0.77 13.94 0.57
CA VAL A 2 0.56 13.10 1.76
C VAL A 2 1.83 12.31 2.01
N THR A 3 2.43 12.49 3.19
CA THR A 3 3.65 11.79 3.60
C THR A 3 3.45 11.08 4.93
N SER A 4 4.17 9.99 5.15
CA SER A 4 4.11 9.25 6.41
C SER A 4 5.49 8.83 6.89
N SER A 5 5.69 8.88 8.21
CA SER A 5 6.81 8.25 8.90
C SER A 5 6.28 7.13 9.79
N TRP A 6 6.88 5.95 9.70
CA TRP A 6 6.43 4.75 10.42
C TRP A 6 7.62 3.90 10.86
N VAL A 7 7.63 3.51 12.14
CA VAL A 7 8.64 2.63 12.73
C VAL A 7 7.96 1.40 13.31
N THR A 8 8.44 0.22 12.91
CA THR A 8 7.86 -1.07 13.30
C THR A 8 8.89 -1.99 13.94
N VAL A 9 8.42 -2.95 14.74
CA VAL A 9 9.17 -4.15 15.12
C VAL A 9 8.63 -5.31 14.31
N GLN A 10 9.54 -6.06 13.69
CA GLN A 10 9.22 -7.17 12.79
C GLN A 10 9.94 -8.43 13.26
N PRO A 11 9.26 -9.36 13.95
CA PRO A 11 9.87 -10.59 14.44
C PRO A 11 10.37 -11.48 13.30
N SER A 12 11.34 -12.32 13.58
CA SER A 12 11.94 -13.23 12.60
C SER A 12 11.06 -14.45 12.26
N GLY A 13 10.02 -14.73 13.05
CA GLY A 13 9.07 -15.82 12.83
C GLY A 13 7.71 -15.34 12.37
N GLY A 14 6.90 -16.28 11.84
CA GLY A 14 5.54 -16.00 11.40
C GLY A 14 5.40 -15.82 9.90
N ALA A 15 4.15 -15.59 9.48
CA ALA A 15 3.75 -15.25 8.11
C ALA A 15 2.87 -14.00 8.16
N TYR A 16 3.36 -12.90 7.63
CA TYR A 16 2.73 -11.58 7.71
C TYR A 16 3.27 -10.63 6.63
N ASP A 17 2.55 -9.56 6.39
CA ASP A 17 3.09 -8.36 5.76
C ASP A 17 3.12 -7.16 6.71
N VAL A 18 3.74 -6.10 6.27
CA VAL A 18 3.82 -4.79 6.92
C VAL A 18 3.50 -3.76 5.86
N ALA A 19 2.30 -3.21 5.90
CA ALA A 19 1.78 -2.43 4.79
C ALA A 19 1.02 -1.18 5.21
N TYR A 20 1.01 -0.21 4.31
CA TYR A 20 -0.05 0.78 4.24
C TYR A 20 -1.17 0.26 3.36
N ASP A 21 -2.41 0.49 3.79
CA ASP A 21 -3.64 0.38 3.01
C ASP A 21 -4.20 1.76 2.77
N ILE A 22 -4.32 2.14 1.50
CA ILE A 22 -4.76 3.46 1.08
C ILE A 22 -6.02 3.28 0.23
N TRP A 23 -7.13 3.76 0.76
CA TRP A 23 -8.45 3.60 0.17
C TRP A 23 -8.89 4.86 -0.55
N PHE A 24 -9.53 4.66 -1.70
CA PHE A 24 -10.02 5.75 -2.54
C PHE A 24 -11.51 5.64 -2.79
N ASN A 25 -12.12 6.80 -3.04
CA ASN A 25 -13.50 6.92 -3.48
C ASN A 25 -13.60 7.74 -4.77
N ARG A 26 -14.64 7.45 -5.56
CA ARG A 26 -14.98 8.24 -6.75
C ARG A 26 -15.58 9.60 -6.42
N MET A 27 -16.18 9.72 -5.25
CA MET A 27 -16.80 10.95 -4.74
C MET A 27 -16.06 11.42 -3.48
N GLN A 28 -16.07 12.72 -3.23
CA GLN A 28 -15.54 13.28 -1.99
C GLN A 28 -16.50 12.99 -0.84
N VAL A 29 -16.18 11.98 -0.04
CA VAL A 29 -16.92 11.54 1.13
C VAL A 29 -15.99 11.37 2.32
N THR A 30 -16.55 11.36 3.53
CA THR A 30 -15.78 11.18 4.78
C THR A 30 -16.06 9.83 5.45
N SER A 31 -16.93 9.02 4.86
CA SER A 31 -17.33 7.70 5.39
C SER A 31 -17.96 6.86 4.30
N GLY A 32 -18.18 5.57 4.60
CA GLY A 32 -18.79 4.61 3.70
C GLY A 32 -17.78 3.59 3.17
N ALA A 33 -18.27 2.63 2.38
CA ALA A 33 -17.41 1.64 1.74
C ALA A 33 -16.59 2.30 0.62
N PRO A 34 -15.28 2.01 0.50
CA PRO A 34 -14.46 2.48 -0.61
C PRO A 34 -14.98 1.98 -1.96
N ASP A 35 -15.01 2.86 -2.97
CA ASP A 35 -15.45 2.53 -4.32
C ASP A 35 -14.51 3.08 -5.42
N GLY A 36 -13.32 3.55 -5.03
CA GLY A 36 -12.34 4.18 -5.93
C GLY A 36 -11.05 3.38 -6.14
N GLY A 37 -10.96 2.18 -5.57
CA GLY A 37 -9.78 1.32 -5.62
C GLY A 37 -8.98 1.30 -4.30
N GLU A 38 -8.08 0.32 -4.23
CA GLU A 38 -7.17 0.08 -3.10
C GLU A 38 -5.73 0.16 -3.57
N LEU A 39 -4.89 0.90 -2.84
CA LEU A 39 -3.46 0.99 -3.06
C LEU A 39 -2.72 0.60 -1.80
N MET A 40 -1.97 -0.50 -1.86
CA MET A 40 -1.09 -0.93 -0.78
C MET A 40 0.36 -0.50 -1.03
N ILE A 41 1.09 -0.20 0.05
CA ILE A 41 2.54 -0.07 0.02
C ILE A 41 3.11 -1.03 1.05
N TRP A 42 3.69 -2.13 0.59
CA TRP A 42 4.30 -3.14 1.44
C TRP A 42 5.73 -2.77 1.76
N LEU A 43 6.03 -2.47 3.03
CA LEU A 43 7.38 -2.20 3.50
C LEU A 43 8.19 -3.50 3.63
N ALA A 44 7.53 -4.58 4.02
CA ALA A 44 8.13 -5.89 4.22
C ALA A 44 7.06 -6.99 4.15
N HIS A 45 7.49 -8.22 3.92
CA HIS A 45 6.67 -9.41 4.10
C HIS A 45 7.52 -10.60 4.53
N ARG A 46 6.91 -11.57 5.19
CA ARG A 46 7.55 -12.80 5.67
C ARG A 46 6.59 -13.98 5.56
N GLY A 47 7.10 -15.19 5.37
CA GLY A 47 6.31 -16.42 5.31
C GLY A 47 6.38 -17.16 3.97
N GLY A 48 7.32 -16.75 3.10
CA GLY A 48 7.55 -17.39 1.80
C GLY A 48 6.63 -16.87 0.70
N SER A 49 6.58 -17.61 -0.41
CA SER A 49 5.89 -17.18 -1.64
C SER A 49 4.36 -17.12 -1.54
N GLN A 50 3.79 -17.72 -0.49
CA GLN A 50 2.35 -17.64 -0.23
C GLN A 50 1.91 -16.27 0.32
N ILE A 51 2.86 -15.47 0.84
CA ILE A 51 2.62 -14.12 1.31
C ILE A 51 2.98 -13.17 0.16
N ALA A 52 2.03 -12.94 -0.70
CA ALA A 52 2.15 -12.08 -1.87
C ALA A 52 0.86 -11.27 -2.05
N PRO A 53 0.94 -10.06 -2.63
CA PRO A 53 -0.25 -9.29 -2.97
C PRO A 53 -1.17 -10.03 -3.95
N ALA A 54 -2.43 -9.62 -3.99
CA ALA A 54 -3.37 -10.10 -4.98
C ALA A 54 -2.88 -9.78 -6.41
N GLY A 55 -3.21 -10.65 -7.37
CA GLY A 55 -2.88 -10.46 -8.77
C GLY A 55 -1.49 -10.93 -9.17
N ALA A 56 -0.81 -10.16 -10.00
CA ALA A 56 0.49 -10.50 -10.57
C ALA A 56 1.42 -9.28 -10.63
N PRO A 57 2.77 -9.48 -10.64
CA PRO A 57 3.71 -8.40 -10.84
C PRO A 57 3.62 -7.87 -12.27
N VAL A 58 3.46 -6.55 -12.42
CA VAL A 58 3.25 -5.89 -13.73
C VAL A 58 4.33 -4.86 -14.06
N ALA A 59 5.09 -4.38 -13.07
CA ALA A 59 6.14 -3.37 -13.29
C ALA A 59 7.18 -3.38 -12.18
N ARG A 60 8.31 -2.69 -12.43
CA ARG A 60 9.28 -2.26 -11.43
C ARG A 60 9.49 -0.76 -11.55
N VAL A 61 9.62 -0.07 -10.41
CA VAL A 61 9.76 1.38 -10.37
C VAL A 61 10.59 1.82 -9.18
N THR A 62 11.22 2.99 -9.29
CA THR A 62 11.85 3.67 -8.15
C THR A 62 11.12 4.99 -7.89
N ILE A 63 10.62 5.18 -6.68
CA ILE A 63 9.90 6.38 -6.24
C ILE A 63 10.49 6.82 -4.90
N GLY A 64 10.87 8.09 -4.78
CA GLY A 64 11.40 8.64 -3.53
C GLY A 64 12.67 7.92 -3.02
N GLY A 65 13.46 7.30 -3.90
CA GLY A 65 14.64 6.52 -3.53
C GLY A 65 14.36 5.05 -3.17
N TYR A 66 13.10 4.63 -3.08
CA TYR A 66 12.70 3.25 -2.84
C TYR A 66 12.38 2.52 -4.15
N GLY A 67 12.95 1.32 -4.33
CA GLY A 67 12.61 0.43 -5.43
C GLY A 67 11.42 -0.44 -5.09
N TYR A 68 10.46 -0.55 -6.03
CA TYR A 68 9.26 -1.36 -5.86
C TYR A 68 9.06 -2.35 -7.01
N THR A 69 8.46 -3.49 -6.68
CA THR A 69 7.75 -4.33 -7.64
C THR A 69 6.27 -4.02 -7.52
N VAL A 70 5.64 -3.64 -8.62
CA VAL A 70 4.21 -3.26 -8.68
C VAL A 70 3.39 -4.49 -9.03
N TRP A 71 2.37 -4.76 -8.24
CA TRP A 71 1.41 -5.84 -8.43
C TRP A 71 0.04 -5.26 -8.75
N LEU A 72 -0.70 -5.94 -9.61
CA LEU A 72 -2.05 -5.54 -9.99
C LEU A 72 -3.00 -6.74 -10.00
N TRP A 73 -4.10 -6.59 -9.30
CA TRP A 73 -5.32 -7.35 -9.48
C TRP A 73 -6.40 -6.41 -10.02
N SER A 74 -6.89 -6.68 -11.23
CA SER A 74 -7.78 -5.76 -11.95
C SER A 74 -9.28 -6.03 -11.72
N GLY A 75 -9.64 -6.79 -10.69
CA GLY A 75 -11.03 -7.16 -10.46
C GLY A 75 -11.60 -8.01 -11.59
N ASP A 76 -12.91 -8.00 -11.72
CA ASP A 76 -13.59 -8.66 -12.84
C ASP A 76 -13.38 -7.92 -14.15
N PRO A 77 -13.32 -8.61 -15.31
CA PRO A 77 -13.18 -7.99 -16.61
C PRO A 77 -14.22 -6.89 -16.85
N GLY A 78 -13.76 -5.68 -17.17
CA GLY A 78 -14.63 -4.52 -17.45
C GLY A 78 -15.04 -3.69 -16.22
N SER A 79 -14.61 -4.06 -15.01
CA SER A 79 -14.94 -3.30 -13.79
C SER A 79 -14.22 -1.94 -13.68
N GLY A 80 -13.15 -1.75 -14.46
CA GLY A 80 -12.38 -0.51 -14.47
C GLY A 80 -11.50 -0.30 -13.22
N PRO A 81 -10.72 0.80 -13.18
CA PRO A 81 -9.71 1.03 -12.14
C PRO A 81 -10.29 1.23 -10.73
N ALA A 82 -11.57 1.49 -10.58
CA ALA A 82 -12.23 1.61 -9.29
C ALA A 82 -12.29 0.31 -8.48
N HIS A 83 -12.09 -0.83 -9.12
CA HIS A 83 -12.07 -2.15 -8.50
C HIS A 83 -10.68 -2.78 -8.45
N ASN A 84 -9.65 -2.04 -8.83
CA ASN A 84 -8.28 -2.53 -8.77
C ASN A 84 -7.78 -2.59 -7.33
N ARG A 85 -6.98 -3.64 -7.05
CA ARG A 85 -6.07 -3.70 -5.93
C ARG A 85 -4.65 -3.60 -6.46
N ILE A 86 -3.94 -2.60 -6.00
CA ILE A 86 -2.61 -2.26 -6.48
C ILE A 86 -1.66 -2.38 -5.29
N ALA A 87 -0.55 -3.10 -5.43
CA ALA A 87 0.44 -3.14 -4.37
C ALA A 87 1.84 -2.77 -4.89
N TYR A 88 2.48 -1.84 -4.20
CA TYR A 88 3.87 -1.47 -4.37
C TYR A 88 4.69 -2.16 -3.29
N VAL A 89 5.34 -3.26 -3.63
CA VAL A 89 6.14 -4.05 -2.70
C VAL A 89 7.58 -3.57 -2.74
N MET A 90 8.13 -3.10 -1.64
CA MET A 90 9.53 -2.68 -1.54
C MET A 90 10.46 -3.84 -1.87
N ASN A 91 11.41 -3.63 -2.79
CA ASN A 91 12.41 -4.63 -3.17
C ASN A 91 13.45 -4.89 -2.06
N ARG A 92 13.60 -3.94 -1.14
CA ARG A 92 14.35 -4.10 0.13
C ARG A 92 13.37 -3.88 1.27
N ALA A 93 13.17 -4.90 2.08
CA ALA A 93 12.34 -4.81 3.27
C ALA A 93 12.84 -3.68 4.20
N ALA A 94 11.90 -2.90 4.72
CA ALA A 94 12.16 -1.82 5.65
C ALA A 94 11.36 -2.00 6.94
N SER A 95 11.98 -1.76 8.08
CA SER A 95 11.30 -1.69 9.38
C SER A 95 10.95 -0.25 9.78
N SER A 96 11.43 0.72 9.01
CA SER A 96 11.11 2.13 9.19
C SER A 96 11.15 2.88 7.88
N VAL A 97 10.30 3.88 7.76
CA VAL A 97 10.31 4.90 6.71
C VAL A 97 10.19 6.27 7.35
N ASP A 98 10.81 7.27 6.75
CA ASP A 98 10.70 8.66 7.15
C ASP A 98 10.24 9.50 5.97
N ALA A 99 9.19 10.29 6.20
CA ALA A 99 8.55 11.15 5.20
C ALA A 99 8.29 10.45 3.83
N LEU A 100 7.89 9.17 3.87
CA LEU A 100 7.53 8.42 2.67
C LEU A 100 6.40 9.14 1.94
N ASP A 101 6.62 9.51 0.67
CA ASP A 101 5.63 10.23 -0.13
C ASP A 101 4.58 9.26 -0.72
N LEU A 102 3.46 9.11 -0.01
CA LEU A 102 2.34 8.27 -0.42
C LEU A 102 1.66 8.84 -1.67
N SER A 103 1.66 10.19 -1.83
CA SER A 103 1.09 10.84 -3.02
C SER A 103 1.87 10.49 -4.27
N ALA A 104 3.20 10.42 -4.21
CA ALA A 104 4.03 10.07 -5.36
C ALA A 104 3.73 8.64 -5.85
N VAL A 105 3.48 7.69 -4.92
CA VAL A 105 3.08 6.32 -5.26
C VAL A 105 1.68 6.30 -5.90
N ALA A 106 0.71 7.03 -5.35
CA ALA A 106 -0.64 7.13 -5.92
C ALA A 106 -0.63 7.79 -7.31
N ILE A 107 0.21 8.81 -7.52
CA ILE A 107 0.39 9.46 -8.83
C ILE A 107 0.99 8.49 -9.85
N ASP A 108 1.96 7.65 -9.48
CA ASP A 108 2.51 6.63 -10.38
C ASP A 108 1.43 5.60 -10.75
N ALA A 109 0.62 5.13 -9.79
CA ALA A 109 -0.50 4.23 -10.06
C ALA A 109 -1.53 4.84 -11.00
N ALA A 110 -1.85 6.13 -10.82
CA ALA A 110 -2.76 6.85 -11.70
C ALA A 110 -2.20 7.03 -13.12
N ARG A 111 -0.92 7.36 -13.26
CA ARG A 111 -0.24 7.49 -14.57
C ARG A 111 -0.20 6.17 -15.34
N ARG A 112 -0.20 5.03 -14.64
CA ARG A 112 -0.29 3.69 -15.24
C ARG A 112 -1.71 3.29 -15.59
N GLY A 113 -2.71 4.08 -15.22
CA GLY A 113 -4.13 3.76 -15.41
C GLY A 113 -4.66 2.71 -14.41
N TYR A 114 -3.91 2.42 -13.36
CA TYR A 114 -4.31 1.43 -12.34
C TYR A 114 -5.23 2.05 -11.28
N LEU A 115 -5.11 3.36 -11.05
CA LEU A 115 -5.97 4.17 -10.20
C LEU A 115 -6.56 5.31 -11.03
N ALA A 116 -7.83 5.63 -10.81
CA ALA A 116 -8.43 6.78 -11.49
C ALA A 116 -7.86 8.08 -10.92
N GLY A 117 -7.31 8.94 -11.77
CA GLY A 117 -6.70 10.21 -11.35
C GLY A 117 -7.69 11.23 -10.75
N SER A 118 -9.00 10.97 -10.90
CA SER A 118 -10.08 11.75 -10.29
C SER A 118 -10.56 11.20 -8.95
N SER A 119 -9.97 10.10 -8.46
CA SER A 119 -10.34 9.51 -7.17
C SER A 119 -9.89 10.38 -6.01
N TYR A 120 -10.69 10.37 -4.96
CA TYR A 120 -10.42 11.07 -3.70
C TYR A 120 -9.83 10.10 -2.69
N LEU A 121 -8.80 10.52 -1.97
CA LEU A 121 -8.26 9.79 -0.83
C LEU A 121 -9.31 9.75 0.27
N LEU A 122 -9.73 8.54 0.66
CA LEU A 122 -10.68 8.31 1.74
C LEU A 122 -9.96 8.05 3.05
N ASN A 123 -9.00 7.12 3.05
CA ASN A 123 -8.33 6.66 4.28
C ASN A 123 -6.90 6.21 3.99
N VAL A 124 -6.04 6.33 5.00
CA VAL A 124 -4.68 5.76 5.05
C VAL A 124 -4.57 4.96 6.34
N GLU A 125 -4.40 3.68 6.21
CA GLU A 125 -4.18 2.74 7.30
C GLU A 125 -2.74 2.24 7.25
N ALA A 126 -2.18 1.83 8.39
CA ALA A 126 -0.85 1.25 8.49
C ALA A 126 -0.88 0.11 9.50
N GLY A 127 -0.46 -1.08 9.10
CA GLY A 127 -0.60 -2.24 9.95
C GLY A 127 0.06 -3.51 9.41
N PHE A 128 -0.48 -4.63 9.86
CA PHE A 128 0.04 -5.95 9.58
C PHE A 128 -1.12 -6.87 9.18
N GLU A 129 -1.03 -7.52 8.03
CA GLU A 129 -1.86 -8.70 7.76
C GLU A 129 -1.11 -9.94 8.27
N ILE A 130 -1.77 -10.74 9.10
CA ILE A 130 -1.13 -11.86 9.81
C ILE A 130 -1.81 -13.16 9.42
N TRP A 131 -1.10 -14.04 8.71
CA TRP A 131 -1.57 -15.40 8.37
C TRP A 131 -1.19 -16.42 9.43
N GLN A 132 -0.01 -16.24 10.07
CA GLN A 132 0.46 -17.14 11.10
C GLN A 132 1.43 -16.43 12.05
N GLY A 133 1.32 -16.68 13.35
CA GLY A 133 2.20 -16.11 14.37
C GLY A 133 1.89 -14.65 14.64
N GLY A 134 2.84 -13.75 14.35
CA GLY A 134 2.68 -12.30 14.54
C GLY A 134 2.97 -11.80 15.95
N ARG A 135 3.30 -12.68 16.89
CA ARG A 135 3.70 -12.27 18.24
C ARG A 135 4.98 -11.44 18.19
N GLY A 136 4.91 -10.21 18.71
CA GLY A 136 6.01 -9.26 18.71
C GLY A 136 6.01 -8.28 17.52
N LEU A 137 5.01 -8.32 16.63
CA LEU A 137 4.73 -7.23 15.71
C LEU A 137 4.28 -6.01 16.50
N GLU A 138 4.86 -4.85 16.20
CA GLU A 138 4.59 -3.61 16.94
C GLU A 138 4.75 -2.39 16.01
N THR A 139 3.83 -1.46 16.10
CA THR A 139 4.03 -0.08 15.64
C THR A 139 4.62 0.75 16.76
N ARG A 140 5.89 1.13 16.67
CA ARG A 140 6.54 1.98 17.66
C ARG A 140 6.20 3.44 17.52
N SER A 141 6.08 3.91 16.29
CA SER A 141 5.64 5.26 16.00
C SER A 141 4.99 5.33 14.62
N PHE A 142 4.00 6.18 14.49
CA PHE A 142 3.32 6.47 13.24
C PHE A 142 2.96 7.95 13.18
N ALA A 143 3.24 8.58 12.06
CA ALA A 143 2.86 9.95 11.77
C ALA A 143 2.40 10.07 10.32
N LEU A 144 1.33 10.83 10.09
CA LEU A 144 0.81 11.16 8.78
C LEU A 144 0.73 12.70 8.66
N SER A 145 1.22 13.23 7.56
CA SER A 145 1.15 14.65 7.26
C SER A 145 0.43 14.87 5.93
N VAL A 146 -0.53 15.81 5.93
CA VAL A 146 -1.24 16.24 4.74
C VAL A 146 -0.85 17.69 4.48
N GLY A 147 -0.01 17.91 3.48
CA GLY A 147 0.38 19.23 3.03
C GLY A 147 -0.62 19.81 2.01
N ARG A 148 -0.77 21.12 2.04
CA ARG A 148 -1.54 21.87 1.03
C ARG A 148 -0.76 22.00 -0.27
#